data_0ccd63083612419d96f46fb664d502f0
#
_entry.id   0ccd63083612419d96f46fb664d502f0
#
_cell.length_a   1.000
_cell.length_b   1.000
_cell.length_c   1.000
_cell.angle_alpha   90.00
_cell.angle_beta   90.00
_cell.angle_gamma   90.00
#
_symmetry.space_group_name_H-M   'P 1'
#
loop_
_entity.id
_entity.type
_entity.pdbx_description
1 polymer ?
#
loop_
_entity_poly.entity_id
_entity_poly.type
_entity_poly.pdbx_seq_one_letter_code
_entity_poly.pdbx_strand_id
1 'polypeptide(L)'
;MKILVTGGNGFLANSLKNYIDGDYYGKDMLDVTSANCIRNLPIYDVLIHTATGTPDINKNLPLLFSKAKKIFAFTSKQGTFLNWKRSGPIEYGLEKLTLNFLAYRHNIENNNAQIFEPGHMETTEQYDQIAGKFSAV
;
A
#
# COMPACT_ATOMS: atom_id res chain seq x y z
N MET A 1 -1.40 -11.25 -15.99
CA MET A 1 -1.01 -11.08 -14.59
C MET A 1 -2.15 -10.41 -13.83
N LYS A 2 -2.54 -10.97 -12.71
CA LYS A 2 -3.65 -10.45 -11.91
C LYS A 2 -3.11 -9.53 -10.81
N ILE A 3 -3.47 -8.25 -10.85
CA ILE A 3 -2.94 -7.23 -9.96
C ILE A 3 -4.08 -6.59 -9.16
N LEU A 4 -3.89 -6.48 -7.85
CA LEU A 4 -4.79 -5.74 -6.97
C LEU A 4 -4.09 -4.47 -6.50
N VAL A 5 -4.78 -3.35 -6.63
CA VAL A 5 -4.34 -2.06 -6.08
C VAL A 5 -5.34 -1.63 -5.02
N THR A 6 -4.91 -1.57 -3.77
CA THR A 6 -5.73 -1.01 -2.68
C THR A 6 -5.63 0.51 -2.67
N GLY A 7 -6.56 1.17 -2.01
CA GLY A 7 -6.61 2.64 -2.05
C GLY A 7 -6.95 3.16 -3.44
N GLY A 8 -7.79 2.43 -4.18
CA GLY A 8 -8.07 2.64 -5.59
C GLY A 8 -8.64 4.01 -5.98
N ASN A 9 -9.17 4.76 -5.01
CA ASN A 9 -9.68 6.10 -5.22
C ASN A 9 -8.66 7.20 -4.87
N GLY A 10 -7.48 6.83 -4.38
CA GLY A 10 -6.44 7.76 -4.00
C GLY A 10 -5.66 8.33 -5.19
N PHE A 11 -4.84 9.33 -4.92
CA PHE A 11 -4.05 10.01 -5.96
C PHE A 11 -3.05 9.08 -6.63
N LEU A 12 -2.31 8.30 -5.84
CA LEU A 12 -1.30 7.39 -6.41
C LEU A 12 -1.96 6.30 -7.25
N ALA A 13 -3.06 5.71 -6.77
CA ALA A 13 -3.78 4.70 -7.53
C ALA A 13 -4.32 5.26 -8.85
N ASN A 14 -4.83 6.49 -8.85
CA ASN A 14 -5.30 7.12 -10.09
C ASN A 14 -4.17 7.32 -11.10
N SER A 15 -2.98 7.65 -10.64
CA SER A 15 -1.80 7.74 -11.52
C SER A 15 -1.38 6.36 -12.02
N LEU A 16 -1.41 5.34 -11.18
CA LEU A 16 -1.08 3.96 -11.57
C LEU A 16 -1.98 3.42 -12.67
N LYS A 17 -3.24 3.84 -12.72
CA LYS A 17 -4.18 3.42 -13.77
C LYS A 17 -3.71 3.72 -15.18
N ASN A 18 -2.83 4.69 -15.35
CA ASN A 18 -2.26 5.04 -16.66
C ASN A 18 -1.17 4.07 -17.11
N TYR A 19 -0.65 3.22 -16.21
CA TYR A 19 0.49 2.36 -16.49
C TYR A 19 0.21 0.88 -16.24
N ILE A 20 -0.70 0.56 -15.35
CA ILE A 20 -0.93 -0.81 -14.87
C ILE A 20 -2.41 -1.14 -14.95
N ASP A 21 -2.74 -2.22 -15.64
CA ASP A 21 -4.08 -2.80 -15.61
C ASP A 21 -4.24 -3.69 -14.37
N GLY A 22 -5.38 -3.58 -13.71
CA GLY A 22 -5.65 -4.36 -12.53
C GLY A 22 -6.98 -4.02 -11.88
N ASP A 23 -7.22 -4.60 -10.72
CA ASP A 23 -8.38 -4.31 -9.90
C ASP A 23 -8.04 -3.19 -8.92
N TYR A 24 -8.64 -2.02 -9.12
CA TYR A 24 -8.43 -0.84 -8.28
C TYR A 24 -9.59 -0.71 -7.30
N TYR A 25 -9.37 -1.11 -6.05
CA TYR A 25 -10.42 -1.14 -5.05
C TYR A 25 -10.21 -0.07 -3.99
N GLY A 26 -11.16 0.87 -3.93
CA GLY A 26 -11.30 1.79 -2.82
C GLY A 26 -12.07 1.13 -1.67
N LYS A 27 -12.29 1.87 -0.60
CA LYS A 27 -12.93 1.37 0.61
C LYS A 27 -14.35 0.82 0.37
N ASP A 28 -15.06 1.36 -0.59
CA ASP A 28 -16.40 0.94 -0.98
C ASP A 28 -16.45 -0.46 -1.60
N MET A 29 -15.37 -0.90 -2.23
CA MET A 29 -15.26 -2.21 -2.86
C MET A 29 -14.48 -3.21 -2.02
N LEU A 30 -13.49 -2.75 -1.27
CA LEU A 30 -12.65 -3.56 -0.40
C LEU A 30 -12.34 -2.79 0.87
N ASP A 31 -13.01 -3.15 1.95
CA ASP A 31 -12.70 -2.64 3.27
C ASP A 31 -11.58 -3.49 3.88
N VAL A 32 -10.35 -2.96 3.87
CA VAL A 32 -9.17 -3.66 4.40
C VAL A 32 -9.20 -3.81 5.92
N THR A 33 -10.11 -3.12 6.61
CA THR A 33 -10.34 -3.32 8.04
C THR A 33 -11.24 -4.53 8.31
N SER A 34 -11.87 -5.10 7.29
CA SER A 34 -12.75 -6.26 7.40
C SER A 34 -12.04 -7.53 6.93
N ALA A 35 -11.79 -8.45 7.87
CA ALA A 35 -11.19 -9.73 7.54
C ALA A 35 -12.06 -10.55 6.57
N ASN A 36 -13.39 -10.46 6.68
CA ASN A 36 -14.29 -11.18 5.78
C ASN A 36 -14.18 -10.68 4.34
N CYS A 37 -14.07 -9.37 4.14
CA CYS A 37 -13.85 -8.83 2.79
C CYS A 37 -12.56 -9.34 2.19
N ILE A 38 -11.49 -9.39 2.97
CA ILE A 38 -10.18 -9.89 2.50
C ILE A 38 -10.24 -11.38 2.19
N ARG A 39 -10.88 -12.18 3.05
CA ARG A 39 -11.00 -13.64 2.84
C ARG A 39 -11.70 -13.99 1.54
N ASN A 40 -12.62 -13.16 1.09
CA ASN A 40 -13.38 -13.37 -0.14
C ASN A 40 -12.59 -12.98 -1.40
N LEU A 41 -11.42 -12.37 -1.25
CA LEU A 41 -10.57 -12.05 -2.40
C LEU A 41 -9.96 -13.31 -3.01
N PRO A 42 -9.81 -13.35 -4.34
CA PRO A 42 -9.00 -14.38 -4.98
C PRO A 42 -7.52 -14.14 -4.69
N ILE A 43 -6.68 -15.10 -5.08
CA ILE A 43 -5.23 -14.91 -5.02
C ILE A 43 -4.79 -14.06 -6.23
N TYR A 44 -4.01 -13.03 -5.95
CA TYR A 44 -3.43 -12.15 -6.96
C TYR A 44 -1.96 -12.49 -7.19
N ASP A 45 -1.48 -12.16 -8.38
CA ASP A 45 -0.03 -12.25 -8.65
C ASP A 45 0.72 -11.14 -7.95
N VAL A 46 0.15 -9.94 -7.95
CA VAL A 46 0.76 -8.74 -7.36
C VAL A 46 -0.27 -7.96 -6.57
N LEU A 47 0.12 -7.51 -5.39
CA LEU A 47 -0.60 -6.51 -4.60
C LEU A 47 0.22 -5.22 -4.57
N ILE A 48 -0.39 -4.13 -4.96
CA ILE A 48 0.15 -2.78 -4.75
C ILE A 48 -0.70 -2.12 -3.67
N HIS A 49 -0.14 -1.99 -2.48
CA HIS A 49 -0.88 -1.48 -1.32
C HIS A 49 -0.60 0.00 -1.15
N THR A 50 -1.56 0.83 -1.55
CA THR A 50 -1.49 2.29 -1.43
C THR A 50 -2.52 2.86 -0.46
N ALA A 51 -3.37 2.01 0.11
CA ALA A 51 -4.41 2.46 1.03
C ALA A 51 -3.81 3.19 2.24
N THR A 52 -4.45 4.26 2.64
CA THR A 52 -4.05 5.08 3.78
C THR A 52 -5.27 5.49 4.59
N GLY A 53 -5.09 5.76 5.86
CA GLY A 53 -6.17 6.12 6.77
C GLY A 53 -5.72 6.17 8.21
N THR A 54 -6.55 5.70 9.13
CA THR A 54 -6.19 5.55 10.54
C THR A 54 -5.36 4.28 10.76
N PRO A 55 -4.70 4.12 11.91
CA PRO A 55 -3.92 2.90 12.20
C PRO A 55 -4.70 1.58 12.05
N ASP A 56 -6.01 1.61 12.18
CA ASP A 56 -6.88 0.43 12.01
C ASP A 56 -6.74 -0.23 10.63
N ILE A 57 -6.31 0.52 9.63
CA ILE A 57 -6.15 0.01 8.27
C ILE A 57 -5.12 -1.12 8.20
N ASN A 58 -4.21 -1.20 9.16
CA ASN A 58 -3.17 -2.22 9.21
C ASN A 58 -3.59 -3.49 9.96
N LYS A 59 -4.78 -3.50 10.52
CA LYS A 59 -5.26 -4.58 11.38
C LYS A 59 -5.19 -5.96 10.73
N ASN A 60 -5.51 -6.04 9.45
CA ASN A 60 -5.57 -7.28 8.71
C ASN A 60 -4.52 -7.38 7.59
N LEU A 61 -3.45 -6.58 7.65
CA LEU A 61 -2.40 -6.62 6.64
C LEU A 61 -1.77 -7.99 6.44
N PRO A 62 -1.47 -8.76 7.48
CA PRO A 62 -0.92 -10.11 7.27
C PRO A 62 -1.86 -10.98 6.42
N LEU A 63 -3.16 -10.88 6.65
CA LEU A 63 -4.15 -11.60 5.84
C LEU A 63 -4.19 -11.08 4.40
N LEU A 64 -4.17 -9.77 4.21
CA LEU A 64 -4.15 -9.16 2.89
C LEU A 64 -2.88 -9.57 2.11
N PHE A 65 -1.72 -9.53 2.74
CA PHE A 65 -0.47 -9.93 2.12
C PHE A 65 -0.48 -11.41 1.70
N SER A 66 -1.18 -12.26 2.44
CA SER A 66 -1.31 -13.69 2.09
C SER A 66 -2.09 -13.91 0.79
N LYS A 67 -2.81 -12.91 0.30
CA LYS A 67 -3.61 -12.98 -0.93
C LYS A 67 -2.82 -12.66 -2.20
N ALA A 68 -1.52 -12.41 -2.11
CA ALA A 68 -0.71 -12.08 -3.27
C ALA A 68 0.63 -12.81 -3.24
N LYS A 69 1.15 -13.10 -4.43
CA LYS A 69 2.46 -13.75 -4.59
C LYS A 69 3.61 -12.76 -4.44
N LYS A 70 3.36 -11.49 -4.75
CA LYS A 70 4.33 -10.40 -4.64
C LYS A 70 3.63 -9.15 -4.13
N ILE A 71 4.27 -8.43 -3.23
CA ILE A 71 3.69 -7.26 -2.58
C ILE A 71 4.60 -6.06 -2.76
N PHE A 72 3.99 -4.94 -3.15
CA PHE A 72 4.59 -3.62 -3.12
C PHE A 72 3.81 -2.76 -2.13
N ALA A 73 4.45 -2.35 -1.05
CA ALA A 73 3.83 -1.52 -0.03
C ALA A 73 4.38 -0.09 -0.10
N PHE A 74 3.49 0.88 -0.21
CA PHE A 74 3.84 2.30 -0.19
C PHE A 74 3.73 2.82 1.22
N THR A 75 4.85 3.26 1.77
CA THR A 75 4.93 3.83 3.09
C THR A 75 5.31 5.32 3.02
N SER A 76 5.76 5.88 4.11
CA SER A 76 6.17 7.28 4.18
C SER A 76 7.36 7.41 5.13
N LYS A 77 8.18 8.42 4.91
CA LYS A 77 9.22 8.79 5.87
C LYS A 77 8.66 9.14 7.24
N GLN A 78 7.38 9.53 7.32
CA GLN A 78 6.68 9.76 8.58
C GLN A 78 6.61 8.50 9.45
N GLY A 79 6.65 7.32 8.84
CA GLY A 79 6.64 6.04 9.51
C GLY A 79 8.02 5.51 9.89
N THR A 80 9.10 6.26 9.69
CA THR A 80 10.42 5.82 10.11
C THR A 80 10.68 6.19 11.56
N PHE A 81 11.35 5.29 12.27
CA PHE A 81 11.67 5.49 13.67
C PHE A 81 12.55 6.72 13.93
N LEU A 82 13.36 7.11 12.95
CA LEU A 82 14.31 8.21 13.06
C LEU A 82 13.68 9.58 12.78
N ASN A 83 12.45 9.64 12.32
CA ASN A 83 11.81 10.90 11.97
C ASN A 83 11.02 11.48 13.14
N TRP A 84 11.73 12.09 14.08
CA TRP A 84 11.13 12.72 15.27
C TRP A 84 10.35 13.99 14.95
N LYS A 85 10.79 14.74 13.95
CA LYS A 85 10.23 16.05 13.59
C LYS A 85 9.30 15.93 12.41
N ARG A 86 8.34 15.02 12.49
CA ARG A 86 7.37 14.86 11.42
C ARG A 86 6.36 16.02 11.42
N SER A 87 5.92 16.39 10.25
CA SER A 87 4.76 17.22 10.03
C SER A 87 3.55 16.33 9.80
N GLY A 88 2.38 16.71 10.30
CA GLY A 88 1.15 15.98 10.09
C GLY A 88 0.67 15.21 11.31
N PRO A 89 -0.49 14.54 11.21
CA PRO A 89 -1.09 13.84 12.34
C PRO A 89 -0.23 12.69 12.83
N ILE A 90 -0.22 12.51 14.16
CA ILE A 90 0.53 11.41 14.77
C ILE A 90 -0.01 10.03 14.35
N GLU A 91 -1.31 9.93 14.11
CA GLU A 91 -1.95 8.71 13.64
C GLU A 91 -1.41 8.28 12.28
N TYR A 92 -1.13 9.23 11.39
CA TYR A 92 -0.53 8.93 10.09
C TYR A 92 0.86 8.31 10.25
N GLY A 93 1.67 8.87 11.14
CA GLY A 93 2.99 8.32 11.44
C GLY A 93 2.92 6.90 12.01
N LEU A 94 1.99 6.66 12.93
CA LEU A 94 1.76 5.32 13.50
C LEU A 94 1.29 4.33 12.45
N GLU A 95 0.37 4.74 11.58
CA GLU A 95 -0.10 3.90 10.48
C GLU A 95 1.06 3.46 9.60
N LYS A 96 1.92 4.39 9.18
CA LYS A 96 3.04 4.09 8.30
C LYS A 96 4.15 3.30 8.98
N LEU A 97 4.40 3.56 10.27
CA LEU A 97 5.35 2.76 11.04
C LEU A 97 4.89 1.30 11.16
N THR A 98 3.61 1.10 11.45
CA THR A 98 3.04 -0.24 11.54
C THR A 98 3.08 -0.96 10.20
N LEU A 99 2.75 -0.26 9.11
CA LEU A 99 2.84 -0.79 7.76
C LEU A 99 4.27 -1.23 7.43
N ASN A 100 5.27 -0.39 7.72
CA ASN A 100 6.68 -0.72 7.53
C ASN A 100 7.06 -2.00 8.26
N PHE A 101 6.71 -2.10 9.54
CA PHE A 101 7.01 -3.26 10.35
C PHE A 101 6.40 -4.54 9.78
N LEU A 102 5.12 -4.49 9.41
CA LEU A 102 4.41 -5.66 8.91
C LEU A 102 4.94 -6.10 7.54
N ALA A 103 5.28 -5.15 6.67
CA ALA A 103 5.83 -5.45 5.36
C ALA A 103 7.26 -6.05 5.48
N TYR A 104 8.08 -5.51 6.36
CA TYR A 104 9.40 -6.09 6.66
C TYR A 104 9.29 -7.51 7.18
N ARG A 105 8.42 -7.74 8.16
CA ARG A 105 8.21 -9.08 8.71
C ARG A 105 7.76 -10.05 7.63
N HIS A 106 6.82 -9.64 6.79
CA HIS A 106 6.34 -10.48 5.70
C HIS A 106 7.47 -10.82 4.72
N ASN A 107 8.32 -9.85 4.40
CA ASN A 107 9.45 -10.09 3.50
C ASN A 107 10.50 -11.03 4.11
N ILE A 108 10.77 -10.92 5.41
CA ILE A 108 11.68 -11.84 6.10
C ILE A 108 11.16 -13.27 6.01
N GLU A 109 9.86 -13.46 6.19
CA GLU A 109 9.23 -14.78 6.22
C GLU A 109 9.02 -15.37 4.82
N ASN A 110 8.73 -14.54 3.81
CA ASN A 110 8.28 -14.98 2.49
C ASN A 110 9.15 -14.53 1.33
N ASN A 111 10.04 -13.56 1.55
CA ASN A 111 10.94 -12.99 0.52
C ASN A 111 10.19 -12.49 -0.72
N ASN A 112 9.04 -11.85 -0.55
CA ASN A 112 8.19 -11.42 -1.65
C ASN A 112 7.58 -10.02 -1.48
N ALA A 113 8.04 -9.23 -0.53
CA ALA A 113 7.52 -7.89 -0.30
C ALA A 113 8.62 -6.84 -0.49
N GLN A 114 8.26 -5.73 -1.12
CA GLN A 114 9.13 -4.59 -1.31
C GLN A 114 8.44 -3.33 -0.78
N ILE A 115 9.21 -2.48 -0.10
CA ILE A 115 8.71 -1.26 0.50
C ILE A 115 9.20 -0.07 -0.30
N PHE A 116 8.29 0.86 -0.60
CA PHE A 116 8.61 2.12 -1.25
C PHE A 116 8.29 3.28 -0.32
N GLU A 117 9.26 4.15 -0.12
CA GLU A 117 9.12 5.38 0.67
C GLU A 117 9.25 6.58 -0.26
N PRO A 118 8.19 6.94 -1.02
CA PRO A 118 8.26 8.16 -1.82
C PRO A 118 8.37 9.37 -0.89
N GLY A 119 9.05 10.39 -1.32
CA GLY A 119 9.07 11.66 -0.61
C GLY A 119 7.69 12.28 -0.55
N HIS A 120 7.60 13.46 0.07
CA HIS A 120 6.35 14.19 0.11
C HIS A 120 5.86 14.51 -1.30
N MET A 121 4.61 14.15 -1.59
CA MET A 121 4.00 14.33 -2.90
C MET A 121 2.78 15.23 -2.78
N GLU A 122 2.78 16.34 -3.51
CA GLU A 122 1.70 17.32 -3.49
C GLU A 122 0.99 17.46 -4.84
N THR A 123 1.69 17.16 -5.94
CA THR A 123 1.18 17.41 -7.28
C THR A 123 0.89 16.11 -8.02
N THR A 124 -0.05 16.17 -8.97
CA THR A 124 -0.36 15.05 -9.86
C THR A 124 0.88 14.58 -10.60
N GLU A 125 1.77 15.51 -10.99
CA GLU A 125 3.01 15.19 -11.68
C GLU A 125 3.93 14.32 -10.83
N GLN A 126 4.06 14.61 -9.54
CA GLN A 126 4.86 13.80 -8.63
C GLN A 126 4.30 12.39 -8.47
N TYR A 127 2.98 12.24 -8.33
CA TYR A 127 2.33 10.92 -8.31
C TYR A 127 2.57 10.16 -9.60
N ASP A 128 2.51 10.84 -10.73
CA ASP A 128 2.69 10.24 -12.05
C ASP A 128 4.13 9.76 -12.25
N GLN A 129 5.12 10.49 -11.77
CA GLN A 129 6.52 10.07 -11.82
C GLN A 129 6.75 8.77 -11.03
N ILE A 130 6.15 8.66 -9.85
CA ILE A 130 6.24 7.43 -9.05
C ILE A 130 5.52 6.29 -9.75
N ALA A 131 4.31 6.53 -10.25
CA ALA A 131 3.54 5.51 -10.95
C ALA A 131 4.26 4.97 -12.18
N GLY A 132 4.95 5.84 -12.94
CA GLY A 132 5.71 5.45 -14.12
C GLY A 132 6.84 4.45 -13.82
N LYS A 133 7.41 4.49 -12.62
CA LYS A 133 8.44 3.52 -12.20
C LYS A 133 7.88 2.10 -12.04
N PHE A 134 6.57 1.95 -11.94
CA PHE A 134 5.89 0.67 -11.82
C PHE A 134 5.43 0.09 -13.14
N SER A 135 5.60 0.79 -14.24
CA SER A 135 5.10 0.34 -15.55
C SER A 135 5.68 -1.01 -15.99
N ALA A 136 6.80 -1.43 -15.42
CA ALA A 136 7.46 -2.69 -15.73
C ALA A 136 7.08 -3.85 -14.79
N VAL A 137 6.17 -3.62 -13.86
CA VAL A 137 5.74 -4.64 -12.88
C VAL A 137 4.94 -5.78 -13.53
#